data_338254e322a799ed702e6ef699026d7c
#
_entry.id   338254e322a799ed702e6ef699026d7c
#
_cell.length_a   1.000
_cell.length_b   1.000
_cell.length_c   1.000
_cell.angle_alpha   90.00
_cell.angle_beta   90.00
_cell.angle_gamma   90.00
#
_symmetry.space_group_name_H-M   'P 1'
#
loop_
_entity.id
_entity.type
_entity.pdbx_description
1 polymer ?
#
loop_
_entity_poly.entity_id
_entity_poly.type
_entity_poly.pdbx_seq_one_letter_code
_entity_poly.pdbx_strand_id
1 'polypeptide(L)'
;SLTRAGLMAGNIMLFGRCWGVMGNYVALYGKQQLGIVDGTGIFFALLSSGLFISRLYGVKGLREGKLAENALEGAVISTVGYTLFALAPGIWAFYASALLIGLGNGRMYPAFLNMFISVARHDQRGTANSSILTSWDVGMGLGILLGGVLSQYLGYSAAFWFTAASQATGTLLILLF
;
A
#
# COMPACT_ATOMS: atom_id res chain seq x y z
N SER A 1 21.52 4.49 9.43
CA SER A 1 21.41 5.58 10.40
C SER A 1 19.98 5.64 10.96
N LEU A 2 19.84 6.26 12.15
CA LEU A 2 18.53 6.42 12.78
C LEU A 2 17.58 7.29 11.95
N THR A 3 18.10 8.31 11.28
CA THR A 3 17.32 9.18 10.40
C THR A 3 16.73 8.40 9.23
N ARG A 4 17.54 7.55 8.61
CA ARG A 4 17.08 6.71 7.49
C ARG A 4 16.02 5.70 7.94
N ALA A 5 16.23 5.07 9.10
CA ALA A 5 15.25 4.15 9.67
C ALA A 5 13.92 4.86 9.98
N GLY A 6 13.98 6.09 10.51
CA GLY A 6 12.81 6.91 10.77
C GLY A 6 12.04 7.26 9.50
N LEU A 7 12.75 7.61 8.42
CA LEU A 7 12.12 7.89 7.12
C LEU A 7 11.42 6.65 6.56
N MET A 8 12.08 5.50 6.64
CA MET A 8 11.49 4.24 6.18
C MET A 8 10.26 3.86 6.99
N ALA A 9 10.31 4.01 8.33
CA ALA A 9 9.18 3.71 9.19
C ALA A 9 7.99 4.63 8.88
N GLY A 10 8.23 5.92 8.72
CA GLY A 10 7.20 6.88 8.31
C GLY A 10 6.59 6.55 6.96
N ASN A 11 7.42 6.12 6.03
CA ASN A 11 6.97 5.71 4.70
C ASN A 11 6.07 4.48 4.76
N ILE A 12 6.46 3.47 5.53
CA ILE A 12 5.65 2.26 5.74
C ILE A 12 4.33 2.60 6.44
N MET A 13 4.32 3.55 7.35
CA MET A 13 3.07 4.02 7.98
C MET A 13 2.12 4.63 6.95
N LEU A 14 2.62 5.42 6.01
CA LEU A 14 1.81 5.98 4.93
C LEU A 14 1.20 4.88 4.06
N PHE A 15 1.98 3.87 3.68
CA PHE A 15 1.49 2.76 2.87
C PHE A 15 0.50 1.88 3.65
N GLY A 16 0.77 1.62 4.94
CA GLY A 16 -0.15 0.89 5.80
C GLY A 16 -1.47 1.61 5.96
N ARG A 17 -1.45 2.93 6.07
CA ARG A 17 -2.65 3.77 6.13
C ARG A 17 -3.53 3.58 4.89
N CYS A 18 -2.92 3.60 3.72
CA CYS A 18 -3.64 3.36 2.46
C CYS A 18 -4.28 1.98 2.43
N TRP A 19 -3.55 0.96 2.84
CA TRP A 19 -4.04 -0.41 2.91
C TRP A 19 -5.22 -0.54 3.88
N GLY A 20 -5.15 0.12 5.04
CA GLY A 20 -6.21 0.11 6.04
C GLY A 20 -7.51 0.75 5.52
N VAL A 21 -7.42 1.89 4.86
CA VAL A 21 -8.59 2.54 4.27
C VAL A 21 -9.20 1.65 3.19
N MET A 22 -8.39 1.17 2.26
CA MET A 22 -8.86 0.34 1.17
C MET A 22 -9.52 -0.94 1.68
N GLY A 23 -8.85 -1.69 2.55
CA GLY A 23 -9.34 -2.98 3.02
C GLY A 23 -10.63 -2.91 3.82
N ASN A 24 -10.84 -1.81 4.55
CA ASN A 24 -11.99 -1.69 5.44
C ASN A 24 -13.20 -0.99 4.81
N TYR A 25 -12.99 -0.17 3.77
CA TYR A 25 -14.07 0.62 3.18
C TYR A 25 -14.39 0.26 1.73
N VAL A 26 -13.67 -0.69 1.12
CA VAL A 26 -13.86 -1.05 -0.28
C VAL A 26 -15.29 -1.54 -0.58
N ALA A 27 -15.85 -2.34 0.30
CA ALA A 27 -17.20 -2.88 0.10
C ALA A 27 -18.26 -1.77 0.08
N LEU A 28 -18.18 -0.85 1.04
CA LEU A 28 -19.10 0.28 1.13
C LEU A 28 -18.94 1.25 -0.04
N TYR A 29 -17.70 1.53 -0.42
CA TYR A 29 -17.38 2.38 -1.56
C TYR A 29 -17.93 1.81 -2.86
N GLY A 30 -17.68 0.52 -3.12
CA GLY A 30 -18.17 -0.14 -4.33
C GLY A 30 -19.69 -0.13 -4.40
N LYS A 31 -20.36 -0.38 -3.28
CA LYS A 31 -21.81 -0.36 -3.20
C LYS A 31 -22.39 1.02 -3.47
N GLN A 32 -21.84 2.06 -2.83
CA GLN A 32 -22.36 3.43 -2.93
C GLN A 32 -22.04 4.09 -4.28
N GLN A 33 -20.82 3.93 -4.77
CA GLN A 33 -20.35 4.65 -5.96
C GLN A 33 -20.62 3.89 -7.27
N LEU A 34 -20.61 2.56 -7.23
CA LEU A 34 -20.69 1.73 -8.43
C LEU A 34 -21.89 0.77 -8.44
N GLY A 35 -22.66 0.74 -7.36
CA GLY A 35 -23.79 -0.17 -7.22
C GLY A 35 -23.40 -1.66 -7.15
N ILE A 36 -22.15 -1.96 -6.80
CA ILE A 36 -21.62 -3.32 -6.73
C ILE A 36 -22.01 -3.94 -5.38
N VAL A 37 -22.90 -4.92 -5.39
CA VAL A 37 -23.36 -5.59 -4.16
C VAL A 37 -22.44 -6.75 -3.78
N ASP A 38 -21.97 -7.53 -4.76
CA ASP A 38 -21.21 -8.78 -4.55
C ASP A 38 -19.82 -8.77 -5.18
N GLY A 39 -19.26 -7.59 -5.44
CA GLY A 39 -17.97 -7.47 -6.11
C GLY A 39 -16.72 -7.55 -5.21
N THR A 40 -16.91 -7.54 -3.88
CA THR A 40 -15.79 -7.50 -2.93
C THR A 40 -14.93 -8.76 -2.99
N GLY A 41 -15.54 -9.93 -3.14
CA GLY A 41 -14.80 -11.19 -3.28
C GLY A 41 -13.90 -11.20 -4.50
N ILE A 42 -14.42 -10.73 -5.64
CA ILE A 42 -13.65 -10.61 -6.89
C ILE A 42 -12.51 -9.58 -6.70
N PHE A 43 -12.80 -8.45 -6.06
CA PHE A 43 -11.81 -7.42 -5.78
C PHE A 43 -10.61 -8.02 -5.00
N PHE A 44 -10.88 -8.71 -3.90
CA PHE A 44 -9.81 -9.29 -3.09
C PHE A 44 -9.13 -10.48 -3.78
N ALA A 45 -9.83 -11.23 -4.62
CA ALA A 45 -9.22 -12.29 -5.44
C ALA A 45 -8.21 -11.70 -6.42
N LEU A 46 -8.54 -10.60 -7.09
CA LEU A 46 -7.64 -9.90 -8.00
C LEU A 46 -6.46 -9.27 -7.25
N LEU A 47 -6.71 -8.68 -6.10
CA LEU A 47 -5.66 -8.13 -5.23
C LEU A 47 -4.66 -9.22 -4.85
N SER A 48 -5.16 -10.36 -4.38
CA SER A 48 -4.33 -11.50 -3.98
C SER A 48 -3.55 -12.08 -5.16
N SER A 49 -4.17 -12.15 -6.33
CA SER A 49 -3.50 -12.58 -7.56
C SER A 49 -2.35 -11.66 -7.92
N GLY A 50 -2.56 -10.34 -7.79
CA GLY A 50 -1.51 -9.35 -8.01
C GLY A 50 -0.35 -9.51 -7.04
N LEU A 51 -0.64 -9.71 -5.75
CA LEU A 51 0.38 -9.97 -4.73
C LEU A 51 1.22 -11.21 -5.08
N PHE A 52 0.56 -12.28 -5.48
CA PHE A 52 1.22 -13.54 -5.81
C PHE A 52 2.10 -13.39 -7.06
N ILE A 53 1.55 -12.84 -8.14
CA ILE A 53 2.27 -12.61 -9.41
C ILE A 53 3.51 -11.75 -9.15
N SER A 54 3.35 -10.68 -8.39
CA SER A 54 4.42 -9.74 -8.10
C SER A 54 5.57 -10.40 -7.34
N ARG A 55 5.24 -11.28 -6.40
CA ARG A 55 6.26 -12.03 -5.65
C ARG A 55 7.06 -12.95 -6.55
N LEU A 56 6.42 -13.60 -7.52
CA LEU A 56 7.13 -14.47 -8.46
C LEU A 56 8.12 -13.68 -9.32
N TYR A 57 7.72 -12.51 -9.83
CA TYR A 57 8.57 -11.70 -10.71
C TYR A 57 9.55 -10.80 -9.95
N GLY A 58 9.27 -10.50 -8.70
CA GLY A 58 10.12 -9.63 -7.87
C GLY A 58 11.35 -10.30 -7.27
N VAL A 59 11.39 -11.62 -7.23
CA VAL A 59 12.46 -12.39 -6.55
C VAL A 59 13.83 -12.07 -7.12
N LYS A 60 13.97 -11.98 -8.44
CA LYS A 60 15.24 -11.69 -9.09
C LYS A 60 15.81 -10.33 -8.66
N GLY A 61 14.98 -9.31 -8.69
CA GLY A 61 15.40 -7.97 -8.26
C GLY A 61 15.83 -7.91 -6.81
N LEU A 62 15.14 -8.63 -5.93
CA LEU A 62 15.51 -8.72 -4.52
C LEU A 62 16.84 -9.45 -4.35
N ARG A 63 17.08 -10.53 -5.09
CA ARG A 63 18.35 -11.26 -5.06
C ARG A 63 19.52 -10.41 -5.57
N GLU A 64 19.29 -9.54 -6.53
CA GLU A 64 20.31 -8.65 -7.08
C GLU A 64 20.56 -7.43 -6.20
N GLY A 65 19.85 -7.28 -5.09
CA GLY A 65 19.99 -6.15 -4.17
C GLY A 65 19.40 -4.85 -4.66
N LYS A 66 18.56 -4.88 -5.69
CA LYS A 66 17.90 -3.68 -6.25
C LYS A 66 16.67 -3.31 -5.44
N LEU A 67 16.85 -3.13 -4.14
CA LEU A 67 15.74 -2.94 -3.20
C LEU A 67 15.00 -1.63 -3.41
N ALA A 68 15.75 -0.52 -3.51
CA ALA A 68 15.15 0.80 -3.70
C ALA A 68 14.37 0.90 -5.01
N GLU A 69 14.93 0.33 -6.10
CA GLU A 69 14.27 0.29 -7.40
C GLU A 69 12.97 -0.51 -7.34
N ASN A 70 12.99 -1.69 -6.70
CA ASN A 70 11.79 -2.52 -6.53
C ASN A 70 10.74 -1.82 -5.68
N ALA A 71 11.16 -1.16 -4.60
CA ALA A 71 10.25 -0.40 -3.74
C ALA A 71 9.60 0.74 -4.53
N LEU A 72 10.37 1.49 -5.29
CA LEU A 72 9.88 2.62 -6.08
C LEU A 72 8.92 2.17 -7.17
N GLU A 73 9.29 1.14 -7.94
CA GLU A 73 8.41 0.61 -9.00
C GLU A 73 7.10 0.09 -8.42
N GLY A 74 7.15 -0.66 -7.32
CA GLY A 74 5.96 -1.15 -6.64
C GLY A 74 5.10 -0.01 -6.12
N ALA A 75 5.71 1.02 -5.54
CA ALA A 75 4.99 2.18 -5.03
C ALA A 75 4.31 2.98 -6.15
N VAL A 76 4.96 3.14 -7.30
CA VAL A 76 4.39 3.81 -8.48
C VAL A 76 3.17 3.03 -8.99
N ILE A 77 3.28 1.72 -9.13
CA ILE A 77 2.17 0.86 -9.57
C ILE A 77 1.00 0.98 -8.58
N SER A 78 1.27 0.93 -7.28
CA SER A 78 0.23 1.10 -6.25
C SER A 78 -0.41 2.48 -6.31
N THR A 79 0.37 3.54 -6.55
CA THR A 79 -0.15 4.90 -6.68
C THR A 79 -1.14 4.99 -7.84
N VAL A 80 -0.80 4.40 -8.99
CA VAL A 80 -1.71 4.33 -10.14
C VAL A 80 -2.97 3.55 -9.76
N GLY A 81 -2.83 2.43 -9.07
CA GLY A 81 -3.95 1.61 -8.60
C GLY A 81 -4.90 2.38 -7.67
N TYR A 82 -4.36 3.04 -6.66
CA TYR A 82 -5.18 3.82 -5.72
C TYR A 82 -5.83 5.04 -6.38
N THR A 83 -5.14 5.67 -7.33
CA THR A 83 -5.72 6.79 -8.09
C THR A 83 -6.88 6.30 -8.97
N LEU A 84 -6.70 5.19 -9.65
CA LEU A 84 -7.76 4.59 -10.46
C LEU A 84 -8.94 4.18 -9.60
N PHE A 85 -8.69 3.64 -8.41
CA PHE A 85 -9.72 3.30 -7.44
C PHE A 85 -10.51 4.55 -7.00
N ALA A 86 -9.83 5.65 -6.72
CA ALA A 86 -10.47 6.90 -6.28
C ALA A 86 -11.29 7.54 -7.40
N LEU A 87 -10.84 7.47 -8.66
CA LEU A 87 -11.56 7.98 -9.81
C LEU A 87 -12.85 7.20 -10.05
N ALA A 88 -12.84 5.90 -9.84
CA ALA A 88 -13.99 4.99 -9.96
C ALA A 88 -14.85 5.25 -11.21
N PRO A 89 -14.28 5.28 -12.43
CA PRO A 89 -15.06 5.55 -13.62
C PRO A 89 -16.00 4.42 -14.02
N GLY A 90 -15.87 3.23 -13.41
CA GLY A 90 -16.74 2.09 -13.66
C GLY A 90 -16.22 0.83 -13.00
N ILE A 91 -16.97 -0.28 -13.19
CA ILE A 91 -16.66 -1.57 -12.58
C ILE A 91 -15.30 -2.13 -13.03
N TRP A 92 -14.95 -1.93 -14.31
CA TRP A 92 -13.68 -2.43 -14.84
C TRP A 92 -12.49 -1.70 -14.20
N ALA A 93 -12.61 -0.40 -13.99
CA ALA A 93 -11.59 0.37 -13.29
C ALA A 93 -11.46 -0.08 -11.82
N PHE A 94 -12.57 -0.39 -11.17
CA PHE A 94 -12.60 -0.91 -9.81
C PHE A 94 -11.80 -2.22 -9.70
N TYR A 95 -12.04 -3.16 -10.61
CA TYR A 95 -11.33 -4.45 -10.62
C TYR A 95 -9.87 -4.30 -11.07
N ALA A 96 -9.60 -3.44 -12.05
CA ALA A 96 -8.24 -3.17 -12.49
C ALA A 96 -7.39 -2.55 -11.38
N SER A 97 -7.99 -1.67 -10.57
CA SER A 97 -7.30 -1.07 -9.43
C SER A 97 -6.88 -2.11 -8.40
N ALA A 98 -7.72 -3.12 -8.14
CA ALA A 98 -7.39 -4.22 -7.23
C ALA A 98 -6.12 -4.95 -7.67
N LEU A 99 -6.05 -5.30 -8.95
CA LEU A 99 -4.90 -5.98 -9.52
C LEU A 99 -3.64 -5.11 -9.42
N LEU A 100 -3.74 -3.82 -9.76
CA LEU A 100 -2.62 -2.88 -9.70
C LEU A 100 -2.12 -2.67 -8.26
N ILE A 101 -3.03 -2.52 -7.31
CA ILE A 101 -2.66 -2.38 -5.89
C ILE A 101 -1.94 -3.64 -5.40
N GLY A 102 -2.44 -4.82 -5.78
CA GLY A 102 -1.81 -6.08 -5.44
C GLY A 102 -0.42 -6.22 -6.06
N LEU A 103 -0.28 -5.93 -7.34
CA LEU A 103 1.01 -5.97 -8.05
C LEU A 103 2.01 -5.00 -7.40
N GLY A 104 1.58 -3.79 -7.10
CA GLY A 104 2.44 -2.78 -6.50
C GLY A 104 2.89 -3.15 -5.09
N ASN A 105 1.96 -3.52 -4.23
CA ASN A 105 2.28 -3.86 -2.84
C ASN A 105 3.08 -5.16 -2.74
N GLY A 106 2.81 -6.15 -3.59
CA GLY A 106 3.56 -7.40 -3.61
C GLY A 106 5.01 -7.20 -3.98
N ARG A 107 5.34 -6.15 -4.74
CA ARG A 107 6.70 -5.80 -5.09
C ARG A 107 7.34 -4.86 -4.06
N MET A 108 6.57 -3.90 -3.57
CA MET A 108 7.04 -2.86 -2.66
C MET A 108 7.34 -3.38 -1.25
N TYR A 109 6.43 -4.15 -0.66
CA TYR A 109 6.53 -4.54 0.75
C TYR A 109 7.77 -5.40 1.04
N PRO A 110 8.08 -6.46 0.29
CA PRO A 110 9.30 -7.23 0.53
C PRO A 110 10.57 -6.41 0.35
N ALA A 111 10.58 -5.46 -0.60
CA ALA A 111 11.72 -4.58 -0.80
C ALA A 111 11.94 -3.68 0.41
N PHE A 112 10.88 -3.09 0.96
CA PHE A 112 10.97 -2.29 2.19
C PHE A 112 11.43 -3.10 3.38
N LEU A 113 10.91 -4.31 3.54
CA LEU A 113 11.32 -5.20 4.63
C LEU A 113 12.81 -5.47 4.57
N ASN A 114 13.32 -5.80 3.39
CA ASN A 114 14.75 -6.07 3.21
C ASN A 114 15.60 -4.81 3.39
N MET A 115 15.15 -3.66 2.91
CA MET A 115 15.83 -2.39 3.13
C MET A 115 15.95 -2.06 4.62
N PHE A 116 14.86 -2.23 5.35
CA PHE A 116 14.83 -1.96 6.78
C PHE A 116 15.78 -2.88 7.56
N ILE A 117 15.76 -4.17 7.23
CA ILE A 117 16.66 -5.15 7.83
C ILE A 117 18.13 -4.83 7.49
N SER A 118 18.42 -4.36 6.27
CA SER A 118 19.78 -4.07 5.83
C SER A 118 20.43 -2.89 6.56
N VAL A 119 19.64 -1.95 7.10
CA VAL A 119 20.19 -0.83 7.88
C VAL A 119 20.36 -1.17 9.36
N ALA A 120 19.85 -2.32 9.81
CA ALA A 120 20.00 -2.79 11.17
C ALA A 120 21.29 -3.62 11.31
N ARG A 121 21.90 -3.55 12.51
CA ARG A 121 23.01 -4.47 12.83
C ARG A 121 22.50 -5.90 12.91
N HIS A 122 23.39 -6.86 12.72
CA HIS A 122 23.02 -8.28 12.70
C HIS A 122 22.25 -8.71 13.95
N ASP A 123 22.63 -8.21 15.11
CA ASP A 123 21.97 -8.50 16.40
C ASP A 123 20.64 -7.74 16.57
N GLN A 124 20.33 -6.78 15.70
CA GLN A 124 19.12 -5.96 15.74
C GLN A 124 18.08 -6.31 14.67
N ARG A 125 18.31 -7.39 13.91
CA ARG A 125 17.42 -7.75 12.79
C ARG A 125 16.01 -8.11 13.25
N GLY A 126 15.89 -8.80 14.38
CA GLY A 126 14.58 -9.09 14.97
C GLY A 126 13.82 -7.84 15.38
N THR A 127 14.52 -6.88 15.99
CA THR A 127 13.95 -5.58 16.37
C THR A 127 13.54 -4.78 15.12
N ALA A 128 14.36 -4.79 14.07
CA ALA A 128 14.03 -4.10 12.81
C ALA A 128 12.78 -4.69 12.17
N ASN A 129 12.66 -6.02 12.13
CA ASN A 129 11.48 -6.69 11.59
C ASN A 129 10.22 -6.34 12.38
N SER A 130 10.30 -6.36 13.71
CA SER A 130 9.18 -5.96 14.58
C SER A 130 8.80 -4.50 14.39
N SER A 131 9.77 -3.63 14.19
CA SER A 131 9.54 -2.20 13.98
C SER A 131 8.80 -1.92 12.68
N ILE A 132 9.14 -2.62 11.59
CA ILE A 132 8.45 -2.43 10.31
C ILE A 132 7.01 -2.94 10.39
N LEU A 133 6.78 -4.08 11.03
CA LEU A 133 5.44 -4.62 11.25
C LEU A 133 4.61 -3.67 12.12
N THR A 134 5.18 -3.14 13.19
CA THR A 134 4.51 -2.18 14.07
C THR A 134 4.17 -0.90 13.31
N SER A 135 5.09 -0.38 12.51
CA SER A 135 4.85 0.82 11.69
C SER A 135 3.71 0.61 10.71
N TRP A 136 3.65 -0.56 10.08
CA TRP A 136 2.56 -0.93 9.17
C TRP A 136 1.22 -0.97 9.93
N ASP A 137 1.18 -1.63 11.08
CA ASP A 137 -0.02 -1.77 11.89
C ASP A 137 -0.53 -0.44 12.43
N VAL A 138 0.38 0.43 12.89
CA VAL A 138 0.03 1.78 13.33
C VAL A 138 -0.54 2.57 12.15
N GLY A 139 0.08 2.47 10.99
CA GLY A 139 -0.41 3.10 9.77
C GLY A 139 -1.80 2.63 9.41
N MET A 140 -2.05 1.31 9.44
CA MET A 140 -3.38 0.73 9.20
C MET A 140 -4.43 1.28 10.17
N GLY A 141 -4.11 1.30 11.46
CA GLY A 141 -5.00 1.83 12.48
C GLY A 141 -5.36 3.29 12.25
N LEU A 142 -4.36 4.12 11.96
CA LEU A 142 -4.57 5.53 11.61
C LEU A 142 -5.42 5.66 10.35
N GLY A 143 -5.20 4.81 9.36
CA GLY A 143 -6.00 4.79 8.12
C GLY A 143 -7.46 4.50 8.38
N ILE A 144 -7.74 3.50 9.20
CA ILE A 144 -9.12 3.14 9.56
C ILE A 144 -9.81 4.31 10.26
N LEU A 145 -9.13 4.95 11.23
CA LEU A 145 -9.68 6.09 11.96
C LEU A 145 -9.90 7.29 11.05
N LEU A 146 -8.89 7.69 10.30
CA LEU A 146 -8.97 8.85 9.39
C LEU A 146 -9.96 8.60 8.25
N GLY A 147 -9.98 7.39 7.71
CA GLY A 147 -10.93 6.99 6.68
C GLY A 147 -12.36 7.06 7.19
N GLY A 148 -12.60 6.63 8.42
CA GLY A 148 -13.91 6.74 9.06
C GLY A 148 -14.36 8.19 9.23
N VAL A 149 -13.47 9.04 9.74
CA VAL A 149 -13.77 10.48 9.93
C VAL A 149 -14.02 11.16 8.58
N LEU A 150 -13.15 10.96 7.60
CA LEU A 150 -13.31 11.56 6.27
C LEU A 150 -14.58 11.07 5.58
N SER A 151 -14.89 9.78 5.70
CA SER A 151 -16.10 9.20 5.09
C SER A 151 -17.37 9.78 5.73
N GLN A 152 -17.35 9.98 7.04
CA GLN A 152 -18.48 10.51 7.78
C GLN A 152 -18.80 11.96 7.39
N TYR A 153 -17.78 12.81 7.25
CA TYR A 153 -17.97 14.25 7.02
C TYR A 153 -17.87 14.63 5.55
N LEU A 154 -17.07 13.95 4.74
CA LEU A 154 -16.79 14.31 3.35
C LEU A 154 -17.15 13.22 2.33
N GLY A 155 -17.55 12.04 2.79
CA GLY A 155 -17.91 10.91 1.93
C GLY A 155 -16.73 9.97 1.63
N TYR A 156 -17.04 8.78 1.10
CA TYR A 156 -16.03 7.76 0.79
C TYR A 156 -15.07 8.20 -0.31
N SER A 157 -15.56 8.96 -1.27
CA SER A 157 -14.71 9.47 -2.35
C SER A 157 -13.56 10.31 -1.80
N ALA A 158 -13.83 11.20 -0.83
CA ALA A 158 -12.79 12.00 -0.17
C ALA A 158 -11.76 11.11 0.55
N ALA A 159 -12.21 10.05 1.22
CA ALA A 159 -11.32 9.11 1.90
C ALA A 159 -10.36 8.42 0.92
N PHE A 160 -10.85 8.02 -0.25
CA PHE A 160 -10.02 7.34 -1.26
C PHE A 160 -9.11 8.30 -2.01
N TRP A 161 -9.51 9.55 -2.25
CA TRP A 161 -8.60 10.56 -2.77
C TRP A 161 -7.48 10.89 -1.79
N PHE A 162 -7.81 10.96 -0.50
CA PHE A 162 -6.81 11.10 0.57
C PHE A 162 -5.83 9.92 0.55
N THR A 163 -6.34 8.71 0.35
CA THR A 163 -5.53 7.50 0.23
C THR A 163 -4.58 7.59 -0.96
N ALA A 164 -5.08 7.99 -2.12
CA ALA A 164 -4.25 8.16 -3.33
C ALA A 164 -3.16 9.21 -3.10
N ALA A 165 -3.49 10.33 -2.46
CA ALA A 165 -2.52 11.37 -2.12
C ALA A 165 -1.46 10.86 -1.13
N SER A 166 -1.86 10.07 -0.14
CA SER A 166 -0.94 9.45 0.83
C SER A 166 0.01 8.48 0.15
N GLN A 167 -0.49 7.67 -0.77
CA GLN A 167 0.33 6.73 -1.53
C GLN A 167 1.34 7.48 -2.41
N ALA A 168 0.91 8.53 -3.09
CA ALA A 168 1.79 9.37 -3.90
C ALA A 168 2.87 10.03 -3.04
N THR A 169 2.52 10.54 -1.86
CA THR A 169 3.47 11.12 -0.92
C THR A 169 4.52 10.10 -0.48
N GLY A 170 4.08 8.89 -0.12
CA GLY A 170 4.98 7.81 0.25
C GLY A 170 5.92 7.43 -0.89
N THR A 171 5.42 7.41 -2.12
CA THR A 171 6.22 7.13 -3.31
C THR A 171 7.32 8.18 -3.50
N LEU A 172 6.97 9.46 -3.35
CA LEU A 172 7.95 10.56 -3.45
C LEU A 172 9.01 10.48 -2.36
N LEU A 173 8.63 10.07 -1.14
CA LEU A 173 9.57 9.92 -0.04
C LEU A 173 10.63 8.83 -0.30
N ILE A 174 10.30 7.82 -1.11
CA ILE A 174 11.29 6.79 -1.47
C ILE A 174 12.48 7.40 -2.19
N LEU A 175 12.28 8.48 -2.93
CA LEU A 175 13.36 9.16 -3.66
C LEU A 175 14.42 9.75 -2.71
N LEU A 176 14.11 9.88 -1.41
CA LEU A 176 15.05 10.36 -0.40
C LEU A 176 15.98 9.25 0.13
N PHE A 177 15.78 8.02 -0.26
CA PHE A 177 16.56 6.86 0.22
C PHE A 177 17.78 6.56 -0.64
#